data_a066f88f0afd8e10d8bcdd938b61149c
#
_entry.id   a066f88f0afd8e10d8bcdd938b61149c
#
_cell.length_a   1.000
_cell.length_b   1.000
_cell.length_c   1.000
_cell.angle_alpha   90.00
_cell.angle_beta   90.00
_cell.angle_gamma   90.00
#
_symmetry.space_group_name_H-M   'P 1'
#
loop_
_entity.id
_entity.type
_entity.pdbx_description
1 polymer ?
#
loop_
_entity_poly.entity_id
_entity_poly.type
_entity_poly.pdbx_seq_one_letter_code
_entity_poly.pdbx_strand_id
1 'polypeptide(L)'
;VGQPISKFQEDLYQLSQNYNYTNKDIKFGYFGIFTKGVRTPNNFLEFLDKFNNYEMHWYVNLDSESILKENILDKSKHIFNSQVPRDEALQLMTKSFHCLVSVGNLNPNQIPSKVIEYIATGKPIIHFSEIDDDPVINIAEQFNNLFIVKKDTDIENFKKELSNYFLNIDNFNIKKFNKLYSPGALIKKLNTF
;
A
#
# COMPACT_ATOMS: atom_id res chain seq x y z
N VAL A 1 3.41 -17.72 5.81
CA VAL A 1 4.83 -17.44 6.07
C VAL A 1 5.20 -16.23 5.25
N GLY A 2 5.50 -15.09 5.92
CA GLY A 2 5.90 -13.86 5.24
C GLY A 2 7.19 -14.05 4.41
N GLN A 3 7.30 -13.35 3.30
CA GLN A 3 8.51 -13.41 2.49
C GLN A 3 9.72 -12.86 3.25
N PRO A 4 10.92 -13.43 3.10
CA PRO A 4 12.11 -12.96 3.80
C PRO A 4 12.48 -11.54 3.35
N ILE A 5 12.68 -10.66 4.32
CA ILE A 5 13.04 -9.27 4.12
C ILE A 5 14.56 -9.18 4.10
N SER A 6 15.12 -8.69 3.01
CA SER A 6 16.55 -8.47 2.85
C SER A 6 16.99 -7.14 3.49
N LYS A 7 18.30 -6.97 3.75
CA LYS A 7 18.94 -5.69 4.15
C LYS A 7 18.46 -4.50 3.29
N PHE A 8 18.06 -4.76 2.09
CA PHE A 8 17.52 -3.83 1.11
C PHE A 8 16.27 -3.05 1.60
N GLN A 9 15.48 -3.60 2.51
CA GLN A 9 14.29 -2.91 3.01
C GLN A 9 14.59 -1.84 4.06
N GLU A 10 15.72 -1.93 4.74
CA GLU A 10 16.22 -0.83 5.57
C GLU A 10 16.66 0.35 4.70
N ASP A 11 17.29 0.06 3.57
CA ASP A 11 17.66 1.07 2.58
C ASP A 11 16.43 1.76 1.95
N LEU A 12 15.32 1.04 1.73
CA LEU A 12 14.06 1.60 1.24
C LEU A 12 13.49 2.65 2.20
N TYR A 13 13.50 2.37 3.50
CA TYR A 13 13.04 3.34 4.49
C TYR A 13 13.88 4.62 4.46
N GLN A 14 15.20 4.49 4.43
CA GLN A 14 16.11 5.65 4.37
C GLN A 14 15.88 6.49 3.11
N LEU A 15 15.64 5.86 1.97
CA LEU A 15 15.34 6.55 0.72
C LEU A 15 14.00 7.30 0.78
N SER A 16 12.98 6.73 1.43
CA SER A 16 11.65 7.34 1.53
C SER A 16 11.62 8.59 2.39
N GLN A 17 12.50 8.69 3.40
CA GLN A 17 12.60 9.85 4.30
C GLN A 17 13.05 11.13 3.58
N ASN A 18 13.73 11.02 2.45
CA ASN A 18 14.19 12.17 1.67
C ASN A 18 13.12 12.71 0.70
N TYR A 19 11.90 12.20 0.74
CA TYR A 19 10.82 12.65 -0.14
C TYR A 19 10.09 13.85 0.45
N ASN A 20 10.18 15.00 -0.24
CA ASN A 20 9.46 16.22 0.14
C ASN A 20 7.99 16.15 -0.32
N TYR A 21 7.07 16.14 0.63
CA TYR A 21 5.63 16.21 0.38
C TYR A 21 5.21 17.66 0.13
N THR A 22 5.00 18.04 -1.12
CA THR A 22 4.42 19.35 -1.45
C THR A 22 2.90 19.23 -1.66
N ASN A 23 2.17 20.11 -1.04
CA ASN A 23 0.74 20.08 -0.70
C ASN A 23 -0.28 20.25 -1.84
N LYS A 24 -0.05 19.89 -3.10
CA LYS A 24 -1.08 20.24 -4.10
C LYS A 24 -2.02 19.09 -4.44
N ASP A 25 -1.51 17.92 -4.79
CA ASP A 25 -2.32 16.75 -5.10
C ASP A 25 -1.68 15.52 -4.49
N ILE A 26 -2.46 14.69 -3.81
CA ILE A 26 -1.93 13.44 -3.26
C ILE A 26 -1.67 12.48 -4.41
N LYS A 27 -0.42 12.03 -4.53
CA LYS A 27 -0.03 11.00 -5.50
C LYS A 27 -0.09 9.63 -4.87
N PHE A 28 -0.96 8.79 -5.40
CA PHE A 28 -1.12 7.40 -5.01
C PHE A 28 -0.39 6.48 -5.99
N GLY A 29 0.25 5.41 -5.48
CA GLY A 29 0.88 4.38 -6.30
C GLY A 29 0.36 2.98 -5.96
N TYR A 30 -0.10 2.25 -6.96
CA TYR A 30 -0.48 0.84 -6.86
C TYR A 30 0.40 -0.03 -7.74
N PHE A 31 0.93 -1.13 -7.19
CA PHE A 31 1.77 -2.09 -7.90
C PHE A 31 1.20 -3.49 -7.71
N GLY A 32 0.57 -4.03 -8.72
CA GLY A 32 -0.02 -5.36 -8.59
C GLY A 32 -0.91 -5.75 -9.76
N ILE A 33 -1.73 -6.75 -9.54
CA ILE A 33 -2.70 -7.22 -10.53
C ILE A 33 -4.10 -7.31 -9.88
N PHE A 34 -5.11 -7.12 -10.68
CA PHE A 34 -6.49 -7.46 -10.35
C PHE A 34 -6.85 -8.77 -11.04
N THR A 35 -7.57 -9.63 -10.32
CA THR A 35 -8.00 -10.92 -10.83
C THR A 35 -9.44 -11.14 -10.37
N LYS A 36 -10.33 -11.36 -11.33
CA LYS A 36 -11.76 -11.61 -11.06
C LYS A 36 -11.93 -12.75 -10.05
N GLY A 37 -12.72 -12.52 -9.02
CA GLY A 37 -12.96 -13.50 -7.96
C GLY A 37 -11.87 -13.61 -6.89
N VAL A 38 -10.74 -12.90 -7.05
CA VAL A 38 -9.64 -12.87 -6.07
C VAL A 38 -9.46 -11.47 -5.50
N ARG A 39 -9.35 -10.47 -6.38
CA ARG A 39 -9.17 -9.07 -6.03
C ARG A 39 -9.79 -8.20 -7.11
N THR A 40 -10.71 -7.32 -6.73
CA THR A 40 -11.40 -6.40 -7.63
C THR A 40 -11.18 -4.96 -7.21
N PRO A 41 -11.16 -3.99 -8.12
CA PRO A 41 -10.92 -2.59 -7.77
C PRO A 41 -12.18 -1.80 -7.39
N ASN A 42 -13.39 -2.34 -7.62
CA ASN A 42 -14.61 -1.55 -7.70
C ASN A 42 -14.91 -0.73 -6.43
N ASN A 43 -14.95 -1.38 -5.27
CA ASN A 43 -15.21 -0.67 -4.01
C ASN A 43 -14.10 0.31 -3.64
N PHE A 44 -12.85 -0.01 -4.00
CA PHE A 44 -11.73 0.90 -3.82
C PHE A 44 -11.85 2.13 -4.72
N LEU A 45 -12.29 1.98 -5.97
CA LEU A 45 -12.52 3.11 -6.88
C LEU A 45 -13.62 4.03 -6.34
N GLU A 46 -14.74 3.47 -5.86
CA GLU A 46 -15.80 4.23 -5.18
C GLU A 46 -15.27 5.01 -3.96
N PHE A 47 -14.35 4.42 -3.19
CA PHE A 47 -13.70 5.09 -2.07
C PHE A 47 -12.78 6.22 -2.56
N LEU A 48 -12.00 5.97 -3.60
CA LEU A 48 -11.04 6.92 -4.16
C LEU A 48 -11.75 8.16 -4.75
N ASP A 49 -12.91 7.98 -5.37
CA ASP A 49 -13.73 9.07 -5.93
C ASP A 49 -14.21 10.08 -4.87
N LYS A 50 -14.18 9.73 -3.58
CA LYS A 50 -14.46 10.66 -2.48
C LYS A 50 -13.32 11.67 -2.22
N PHE A 51 -12.14 11.47 -2.83
CA PHE A 51 -11.06 12.46 -2.80
C PHE A 51 -11.25 13.47 -3.92
N ASN A 52 -11.16 14.76 -3.58
CA ASN A 52 -11.33 15.83 -4.56
C ASN A 52 -10.09 15.98 -5.46
N ASN A 53 -8.91 15.96 -4.85
CA ASN A 53 -7.64 16.24 -5.53
C ASN A 53 -6.66 15.09 -5.31
N TYR A 54 -6.45 14.28 -6.34
CA TYR A 54 -5.48 13.18 -6.33
C TYR A 54 -5.02 12.82 -7.73
N GLU A 55 -3.88 12.16 -7.80
CA GLU A 55 -3.33 11.51 -8.98
C GLU A 55 -3.04 10.04 -8.64
N MET A 56 -3.64 9.10 -9.35
CA MET A 56 -3.50 7.67 -9.10
C MET A 56 -2.69 7.00 -10.21
N HIS A 57 -1.54 6.43 -9.86
CA HIS A 57 -0.68 5.69 -10.77
C HIS A 57 -0.87 4.18 -10.58
N TRP A 58 -1.21 3.52 -11.67
CA TRP A 58 -1.40 2.08 -11.73
C TRP A 58 -0.22 1.42 -12.45
N TYR A 59 0.55 0.58 -11.77
CA TYR A 59 1.57 -0.28 -12.37
C TYR A 59 1.02 -1.70 -12.45
N VAL A 60 0.34 -2.00 -13.56
CA VAL A 60 -0.51 -3.19 -13.71
C VAL A 60 -0.25 -3.87 -15.06
N ASN A 61 -0.70 -5.12 -15.21
CA ASN A 61 -0.73 -5.79 -16.50
C ASN A 61 -1.94 -5.34 -17.35
N LEU A 62 -1.96 -5.71 -18.63
CA LEU A 62 -3.02 -5.30 -19.57
C LEU A 62 -4.41 -5.75 -19.16
N ASP A 63 -4.55 -6.95 -18.58
CA ASP A 63 -5.86 -7.45 -18.12
C ASP A 63 -6.40 -6.59 -16.96
N SER A 64 -5.53 -6.25 -16.00
CA SER A 64 -5.89 -5.38 -14.89
C SER A 64 -6.20 -3.94 -15.34
N GLU A 65 -5.46 -3.44 -16.32
CA GLU A 65 -5.72 -2.13 -16.93
C GLU A 65 -7.09 -2.10 -17.60
N SER A 66 -7.48 -3.16 -18.31
CA SER A 66 -8.80 -3.28 -18.92
C SER A 66 -9.90 -3.25 -17.87
N ILE A 67 -9.75 -4.04 -16.78
CA ILE A 67 -10.69 -4.04 -15.66
C ILE A 67 -10.84 -2.64 -15.04
N LEU A 68 -9.73 -1.93 -14.83
CA LEU A 68 -9.74 -0.59 -14.26
C LEU A 68 -10.45 0.41 -15.20
N LYS A 69 -10.11 0.41 -16.49
CA LYS A 69 -10.69 1.34 -17.49
C LYS A 69 -12.20 1.17 -17.68
N GLU A 70 -12.73 -0.03 -17.44
CA GLU A 70 -14.16 -0.30 -17.46
C GLU A 70 -14.90 0.28 -16.25
N ASN A 71 -14.23 0.44 -15.11
CA ASN A 71 -14.86 0.82 -13.85
C ASN A 71 -14.53 2.25 -13.38
N ILE A 72 -13.52 2.91 -13.96
CA ILE A 72 -13.14 4.29 -13.64
C ILE A 72 -14.04 5.27 -14.35
N LEU A 73 -14.67 6.17 -13.60
CA LEU A 73 -15.57 7.22 -14.13
C LEU A 73 -14.78 8.42 -14.67
N ASP A 74 -13.89 8.99 -13.84
CA ASP A 74 -13.05 10.13 -14.23
C ASP A 74 -11.62 9.68 -14.53
N LYS A 75 -11.32 9.47 -15.80
CA LYS A 75 -10.02 9.00 -16.26
C LYS A 75 -8.90 10.04 -16.14
N SER A 76 -9.23 11.31 -15.94
CA SER A 76 -8.24 12.39 -15.91
C SER A 76 -7.27 12.30 -14.71
N LYS A 77 -7.71 11.65 -13.63
CA LYS A 77 -6.92 11.46 -12.40
C LYS A 77 -6.10 10.17 -12.38
N HIS A 78 -6.20 9.33 -13.43
CA HIS A 78 -5.62 7.99 -13.44
C HIS A 78 -4.57 7.85 -14.54
N ILE A 79 -3.36 7.48 -14.15
CA ILE A 79 -2.20 7.25 -15.03
C ILE A 79 -1.90 5.76 -15.03
N PHE A 80 -1.97 5.16 -16.21
CA PHE A 80 -1.69 3.74 -16.42
C PHE A 80 -0.25 3.55 -16.88
N ASN A 81 0.46 2.69 -16.18
CA ASN A 81 1.84 2.32 -16.48
C ASN A 81 1.92 0.80 -16.62
N SER A 82 2.77 0.33 -17.51
CA SER A 82 3.12 -1.09 -17.59
C SER A 82 3.78 -1.56 -16.31
N GLN A 83 3.70 -2.86 -16.04
CA GLN A 83 4.48 -3.46 -14.96
C GLN A 83 5.97 -3.22 -15.19
N VAL A 84 6.67 -2.86 -14.14
CA VAL A 84 8.12 -2.61 -14.15
C VAL A 84 8.86 -3.70 -13.37
N PRO A 85 10.16 -3.92 -13.64
CA PRO A 85 10.99 -4.79 -12.84
C PRO A 85 10.95 -4.44 -11.35
N ARG A 86 11.20 -5.43 -10.48
CA ARG A 86 11.09 -5.26 -9.03
C ARG A 86 11.93 -4.11 -8.49
N ASP A 87 13.17 -3.98 -8.93
CA ASP A 87 14.09 -2.94 -8.43
C ASP A 87 13.62 -1.54 -8.82
N GLU A 88 13.08 -1.37 -10.02
CA GLU A 88 12.47 -0.13 -10.47
C GLU A 88 11.19 0.17 -9.67
N ALA A 89 10.33 -0.84 -9.47
CA ALA A 89 9.14 -0.68 -8.64
C ALA A 89 9.47 -0.18 -7.22
N LEU A 90 10.51 -0.73 -6.59
CA LEU A 90 10.96 -0.32 -5.26
C LEU A 90 11.46 1.13 -5.24
N GLN A 91 12.19 1.59 -6.27
CA GLN A 91 12.58 2.98 -6.39
C GLN A 91 11.39 3.92 -6.56
N LEU A 92 10.42 3.54 -7.40
CA LEU A 92 9.18 4.31 -7.59
C LEU A 92 8.36 4.40 -6.29
N MET A 93 8.18 3.29 -5.57
CA MET A 93 7.49 3.24 -4.29
C MET A 93 8.10 4.22 -3.28
N THR A 94 9.42 4.35 -3.26
CA THR A 94 10.11 5.21 -2.29
C THR A 94 10.15 6.68 -2.70
N LYS A 95 10.23 7.00 -4.00
CA LYS A 95 10.54 8.35 -4.47
C LYS A 95 9.38 9.07 -5.15
N SER A 96 8.40 8.36 -5.70
CA SER A 96 7.44 8.96 -6.64
C SER A 96 6.05 9.23 -6.06
N PHE A 97 5.69 8.60 -4.94
CA PHE A 97 4.32 8.65 -4.40
C PHE A 97 4.28 9.19 -2.97
N HIS A 98 3.19 9.89 -2.64
CA HIS A 98 2.90 10.30 -1.28
C HIS A 98 2.38 9.12 -0.45
N CYS A 99 1.48 8.34 -1.04
CA CYS A 99 0.88 7.16 -0.43
C CYS A 99 1.00 5.95 -1.37
N LEU A 100 1.09 4.77 -0.79
CA LEU A 100 1.00 3.50 -1.51
C LEU A 100 -0.38 2.88 -1.27
N VAL A 101 -0.91 2.22 -2.29
CA VAL A 101 -2.23 1.61 -2.23
C VAL A 101 -2.12 0.10 -2.32
N SER A 102 -2.85 -0.57 -1.45
CA SER A 102 -3.06 -2.01 -1.48
C SER A 102 -4.56 -2.31 -1.44
N VAL A 103 -5.00 -3.27 -2.23
CA VAL A 103 -6.38 -3.77 -2.21
C VAL A 103 -6.34 -5.20 -1.69
N GLY A 104 -7.21 -5.50 -0.73
CA GLY A 104 -7.34 -6.82 -0.10
C GLY A 104 -7.78 -7.90 -1.07
N ASN A 105 -7.55 -9.13 -0.70
CA ASN A 105 -8.08 -10.29 -1.40
C ASN A 105 -9.47 -10.65 -0.82
N LEU A 106 -10.31 -11.28 -1.63
CA LEU A 106 -11.56 -11.88 -1.17
C LEU A 106 -11.34 -13.19 -0.36
N ASN A 107 -10.08 -13.56 -0.11
CA ASN A 107 -9.69 -14.74 0.65
C ASN A 107 -8.97 -14.32 1.94
N PRO A 108 -9.50 -14.66 3.14
CA PRO A 108 -8.93 -14.26 4.43
C PRO A 108 -7.57 -14.93 4.74
N ASN A 109 -7.18 -15.94 4.00
CA ASN A 109 -5.91 -16.66 4.24
C ASN A 109 -4.74 -16.12 3.42
N GLN A 110 -4.92 -15.03 2.67
CA GLN A 110 -3.90 -14.54 1.76
C GLN A 110 -3.62 -13.05 1.95
N ILE A 111 -2.42 -12.73 2.45
CA ILE A 111 -1.91 -11.37 2.53
C ILE A 111 -1.37 -10.94 1.15
N PRO A 112 -1.77 -9.77 0.63
CA PRO A 112 -1.15 -9.21 -0.57
C PRO A 112 0.36 -9.03 -0.37
N SER A 113 1.17 -9.65 -1.23
CA SER A 113 2.64 -9.72 -1.05
C SER A 113 3.32 -8.35 -0.94
N LYS A 114 2.78 -7.33 -1.60
CA LYS A 114 3.32 -5.97 -1.61
C LYS A 114 3.14 -5.21 -0.29
N VAL A 115 2.18 -5.58 0.55
CA VAL A 115 1.91 -4.88 1.83
C VAL A 115 3.17 -4.80 2.69
N ILE A 116 3.92 -5.89 2.79
CA ILE A 116 5.15 -5.91 3.60
C ILE A 116 6.24 -5.01 3.00
N GLU A 117 6.40 -5.02 1.67
CA GLU A 117 7.33 -4.12 0.99
C GLU A 117 6.93 -2.64 1.18
N TYR A 118 5.63 -2.34 1.13
CA TYR A 118 5.11 -1.00 1.36
C TYR A 118 5.36 -0.53 2.80
N ILE A 119 5.10 -1.35 3.80
CA ILE A 119 5.34 -1.01 5.22
C ILE A 119 6.81 -0.61 5.41
N ALA A 120 7.75 -1.32 4.79
CA ALA A 120 9.17 -1.04 4.89
C ALA A 120 9.57 0.35 4.38
N THR A 121 8.78 0.98 3.52
CA THR A 121 9.06 2.34 3.03
C THR A 121 8.79 3.42 4.08
N GLY A 122 8.04 3.12 5.14
CA GLY A 122 7.57 4.11 6.11
C GLY A 122 6.55 5.11 5.56
N LYS A 123 6.16 5.00 4.29
CA LYS A 123 5.11 5.85 3.70
C LYS A 123 3.73 5.43 4.17
N PRO A 124 2.74 6.34 4.17
CA PRO A 124 1.35 5.96 4.40
C PRO A 124 0.91 4.94 3.37
N ILE A 125 0.27 3.89 3.83
CA ILE A 125 -0.31 2.84 3.00
C ILE A 125 -1.82 2.85 3.22
N ILE A 126 -2.58 3.00 2.16
CA ILE A 126 -4.02 2.82 2.19
C ILE A 126 -4.31 1.39 1.76
N HIS A 127 -4.73 0.57 2.70
CA HIS A 127 -5.18 -0.78 2.42
C HIS A 127 -6.70 -0.84 2.41
N PHE A 128 -7.27 -1.05 1.24
CA PHE A 128 -8.71 -1.24 1.10
C PHE A 128 -9.06 -2.71 1.42
N SER A 129 -9.77 -2.92 2.52
CA SER A 129 -10.23 -4.24 2.94
C SER A 129 -11.59 -4.53 2.34
N GLU A 130 -11.68 -5.62 1.56
CA GLU A 130 -12.92 -6.09 0.93
C GLU A 130 -13.74 -7.01 1.84
N ILE A 131 -13.12 -7.58 2.87
CA ILE A 131 -13.72 -8.55 3.80
C ILE A 131 -13.42 -8.17 5.24
N ASP A 132 -14.27 -8.58 6.18
CA ASP A 132 -14.11 -8.22 7.59
C ASP A 132 -12.94 -8.89 8.27
N ASP A 133 -12.60 -10.10 7.85
CA ASP A 133 -11.49 -10.91 8.37
C ASP A 133 -10.22 -10.82 7.51
N ASP A 134 -9.98 -9.67 6.88
CA ASP A 134 -8.76 -9.40 6.11
C ASP A 134 -7.52 -9.52 7.03
N PRO A 135 -6.56 -10.40 6.70
CA PRO A 135 -5.40 -10.65 7.55
C PRO A 135 -4.48 -9.43 7.68
N VAL A 136 -4.60 -8.44 6.81
CA VAL A 136 -3.83 -7.18 6.87
C VAL A 136 -4.27 -6.32 8.06
N ILE A 137 -5.49 -6.47 8.55
CA ILE A 137 -5.98 -5.74 9.75
C ILE A 137 -5.08 -6.01 10.95
N ASN A 138 -4.72 -7.26 11.21
CA ASN A 138 -3.83 -7.64 12.33
C ASN A 138 -2.40 -7.09 12.16
N ILE A 139 -1.98 -6.83 10.90
CA ILE A 139 -0.70 -6.19 10.62
C ILE A 139 -0.79 -4.70 10.91
N ALA A 140 -1.90 -4.05 10.55
CA ALA A 140 -2.12 -2.62 10.75
C ALA A 140 -2.06 -2.22 12.24
N GLU A 141 -2.49 -3.06 13.14
CA GLU A 141 -2.35 -2.83 14.60
C GLU A 141 -0.89 -2.67 15.06
N GLN A 142 0.05 -3.13 14.24
CA GLN A 142 1.47 -3.10 14.57
C GLN A 142 2.23 -1.93 13.94
N PHE A 143 1.67 -1.29 12.91
CA PHE A 143 2.34 -0.27 12.12
C PHE A 143 1.45 0.93 11.86
N ASN A 144 1.87 2.09 12.34
CA ASN A 144 1.12 3.36 12.25
C ASN A 144 1.07 3.96 10.83
N ASN A 145 1.82 3.42 9.89
CA ASN A 145 1.79 3.84 8.48
C ASN A 145 0.81 3.03 7.61
N LEU A 146 0.11 2.06 8.18
CA LEU A 146 -0.84 1.20 7.46
C LEU A 146 -2.27 1.54 7.90
N PHE A 147 -3.03 2.17 7.02
CA PHE A 147 -4.41 2.61 7.22
C PHE A 147 -5.36 1.61 6.57
N ILE A 148 -6.24 1.03 7.36
CA ILE A 148 -7.30 0.16 6.86
C ILE A 148 -8.52 1.01 6.52
N VAL A 149 -8.99 0.87 5.29
CA VAL A 149 -10.21 1.52 4.82
C VAL A 149 -11.17 0.48 4.25
N LYS A 150 -12.47 0.75 4.41
CA LYS A 150 -13.58 -0.05 3.91
C LYS A 150 -14.55 0.86 3.14
N LYS A 151 -15.55 0.28 2.53
CA LYS A 151 -16.56 1.02 1.77
C LYS A 151 -17.28 2.10 2.60
N ASP A 152 -17.51 1.84 3.87
CA ASP A 152 -18.21 2.70 4.82
C ASP A 152 -17.29 3.62 5.64
N THR A 153 -15.98 3.60 5.37
CA THR A 153 -15.01 4.47 6.07
C THR A 153 -15.39 5.94 5.92
N ASP A 154 -15.42 6.66 7.05
CA ASP A 154 -15.59 8.11 7.08
C ASP A 154 -14.38 8.79 6.44
N ILE A 155 -14.59 9.34 5.26
CA ILE A 155 -13.53 9.94 4.44
C ILE A 155 -12.93 11.19 5.08
N GLU A 156 -13.71 12.00 5.79
CA GLU A 156 -13.21 13.24 6.40
C GLU A 156 -12.35 12.92 7.64
N ASN A 157 -12.74 11.92 8.42
CA ASN A 157 -11.91 11.43 9.53
C ASN A 157 -10.62 10.80 8.98
N PHE A 158 -10.73 9.97 7.95
CA PHE A 158 -9.57 9.35 7.31
C PHE A 158 -8.56 10.40 6.77
N LYS A 159 -9.03 11.46 6.10
CA LYS A 159 -8.18 12.55 5.62
C LYS A 159 -7.44 13.25 6.76
N LYS A 160 -8.07 13.43 7.91
CA LYS A 160 -7.43 13.99 9.11
C LYS A 160 -6.34 13.07 9.66
N GLU A 161 -6.60 11.76 9.74
CA GLU A 161 -5.62 10.78 10.18
C GLU A 161 -4.41 10.74 9.25
N LEU A 162 -4.65 10.73 7.94
CA LEU A 162 -3.60 10.75 6.93
C LEU A 162 -2.77 12.05 7.01
N SER A 163 -3.42 13.20 7.19
CA SER A 163 -2.74 14.49 7.36
C SER A 163 -1.89 14.51 8.63
N ASN A 164 -2.39 13.97 9.73
CA ASN A 164 -1.64 13.84 10.97
C ASN A 164 -0.43 12.94 10.82
N TYR A 165 -0.53 11.86 10.03
CA TYR A 165 0.62 11.01 9.73
C TYR A 165 1.70 11.78 8.97
N PHE A 166 1.34 12.55 7.94
CA PHE A 166 2.30 13.36 7.18
C PHE A 166 3.05 14.38 8.04
N LEU A 167 2.39 14.94 9.05
CA LEU A 167 3.02 15.88 10.00
C LEU A 167 3.98 15.17 10.99
N ASN A 168 3.87 13.86 11.15
CA ASN A 168 4.60 13.06 12.12
C ASN A 168 5.28 11.83 11.49
N ILE A 169 5.72 11.95 10.24
CA ILE A 169 6.22 10.81 9.45
C ILE A 169 7.45 10.12 10.07
N ASP A 170 8.22 10.83 10.89
CA ASP A 170 9.40 10.28 11.59
C ASP A 170 9.03 9.26 12.69
N ASN A 171 7.75 9.10 13.01
CA ASN A 171 7.28 8.15 14.01
C ASN A 171 7.26 6.68 13.54
N PHE A 172 7.61 6.40 12.28
CA PHE A 172 7.70 5.02 11.81
C PHE A 172 8.86 4.27 12.47
N ASN A 173 8.55 3.14 13.09
CA ASN A 173 9.53 2.36 13.83
C ASN A 173 10.15 1.25 12.97
N ILE A 174 11.18 1.59 12.19
CA ILE A 174 11.91 0.63 11.35
C ILE A 174 12.55 -0.51 12.17
N LYS A 175 12.98 -0.27 13.42
CA LYS A 175 13.55 -1.30 14.28
C LYS A 175 12.51 -2.37 14.65
N LYS A 176 11.26 -1.94 14.91
CA LYS A 176 10.13 -2.85 15.15
C LYS A 176 9.84 -3.67 13.90
N PHE A 177 9.82 -3.04 12.72
CA PHE A 177 9.62 -3.72 11.46
C PHE A 177 10.70 -4.80 11.23
N ASN A 178 11.98 -4.46 11.36
CA ASN A 178 13.09 -5.39 11.17
C ASN A 178 13.06 -6.56 12.19
N LYS A 179 12.64 -6.30 13.44
CA LYS A 179 12.47 -7.34 14.46
C LYS A 179 11.41 -8.38 14.06
N LEU A 180 10.36 -7.98 13.37
CA LEU A 180 9.23 -8.86 13.01
C LEU A 180 9.44 -9.58 11.67
N TYR A 181 10.10 -8.94 10.72
CA TYR A 181 10.16 -9.38 9.33
C TYR A 181 11.57 -9.62 8.78
N SER A 182 12.64 -9.46 9.59
CA SER A 182 13.98 -9.81 9.13
C SER A 182 14.13 -11.32 8.89
N PRO A 183 15.07 -11.76 8.03
CA PRO A 183 15.32 -13.18 7.80
C PRO A 183 15.59 -13.96 9.10
N GLY A 184 16.32 -13.36 10.03
CA GLY A 184 16.58 -13.97 11.35
C GLY A 184 15.33 -14.10 12.22
N ALA A 185 14.38 -13.18 12.15
CA ALA A 185 13.11 -13.27 12.85
C ALA A 185 12.22 -14.38 12.28
N LEU A 186 12.22 -14.56 10.95
CA LEU A 186 11.47 -15.62 10.29
C LEU A 186 12.03 -17.01 10.60
N ILE A 187 13.37 -17.17 10.61
CA ILE A 187 14.03 -18.42 11.00
C ILE A 187 13.68 -18.80 12.45
N LYS A 188 13.68 -17.83 13.37
CA LYS A 188 13.28 -18.11 14.77
C LYS A 188 11.84 -18.61 14.87
N LYS A 189 10.90 -18.02 14.10
CA LYS A 189 9.50 -18.49 14.08
C LYS A 189 9.36 -19.89 13.51
N LEU A 190 10.15 -20.27 12.51
CA LEU A 190 10.14 -21.62 11.94
C LEU A 190 10.68 -22.69 12.89
N ASN A 191 11.63 -22.33 13.76
CA ASN A 191 12.22 -23.26 14.73
C ASN A 191 11.38 -23.43 16.03
N THR A 192 10.24 -22.73 16.15
CA THR A 192 9.32 -22.84 17.28
C THR A 192 8.10 -23.74 16.98
N PHE A 193 8.06 -24.37 15.82
CA PHE A 193 7.14 -25.42 15.42
C PHE A 193 7.87 -26.77 15.35
#